data_7d1a4af3dcf5652de9bb4f1268a114cb
#
_entry.id   7d1a4af3dcf5652de9bb4f1268a114cb
#
_cell.length_a   1.000
_cell.length_b   1.000
_cell.length_c   1.000
_cell.angle_alpha   90.00
_cell.angle_beta   90.00
_cell.angle_gamma   90.00
#
_symmetry.space_group_name_H-M   'P 1'
#
loop_
_entity.id
_entity.type
_entity.pdbx_description
1 polymer ?
#
loop_
_entity_poly.entity_id
_entity_poly.type
_entity_poly.pdbx_seq_one_letter_code
_entity_poly.pdbx_strand_id
1 'polypeptide(L)'
;MNRHIFVLFLSIFYLTAKAQEGKSAFDFLNLPISSHINALGGNNISIIEEDVSVIQHNPALLGPEMNLQLNLNYMRYVAGINLAGATFAKAAGERGAWAAAIQYAGYGSMKQVEANGVITGTFSPKDMSISGFYAHDITDRLRGGIQAKFL
;
A
#
# COMPACT_ATOMS: atom_id res chain seq x y z
N MET A 1 -25.18 7.52 -34.42
CA MET A 1 -24.46 7.82 -33.20
C MET A 1 -24.23 9.33 -33.17
N ASN A 2 -24.87 10.04 -32.26
CA ASN A 2 -25.02 11.50 -32.34
C ASN A 2 -23.65 12.19 -32.09
N ARG A 3 -23.27 13.06 -33.03
CA ARG A 3 -22.02 13.85 -33.01
C ARG A 3 -21.79 14.58 -31.69
N HIS A 4 -22.84 14.94 -30.97
CA HIS A 4 -22.79 15.60 -29.68
C HIS A 4 -22.37 14.66 -28.52
N ILE A 5 -22.76 13.37 -28.59
CA ILE A 5 -22.36 12.34 -27.60
C ILE A 5 -20.87 12.05 -27.74
N PHE A 6 -20.32 12.00 -28.94
CA PHE A 6 -18.90 11.80 -29.19
C PHE A 6 -18.05 12.97 -28.67
N VAL A 7 -18.50 14.21 -28.87
CA VAL A 7 -17.84 15.42 -28.38
C VAL A 7 -17.88 15.46 -26.85
N LEU A 8 -19.01 15.07 -26.24
CA LEU A 8 -19.13 15.00 -24.76
C LEU A 8 -18.17 13.95 -24.17
N PHE A 9 -18.06 12.79 -24.82
CA PHE A 9 -17.13 11.73 -24.40
C PHE A 9 -15.66 12.19 -24.53
N LEU A 10 -15.32 12.89 -25.59
CA LEU A 10 -13.98 13.44 -25.80
C LEU A 10 -13.63 14.54 -24.79
N SER A 11 -14.61 15.38 -24.39
CA SER A 11 -14.40 16.43 -23.39
C SER A 11 -14.19 15.88 -21.98
N ILE A 12 -14.84 14.77 -21.64
CA ILE A 12 -14.64 14.07 -20.35
C ILE A 12 -13.22 13.47 -20.30
N PHE A 13 -12.72 12.96 -21.41
CA PHE A 13 -11.35 12.42 -21.49
C PHE A 13 -10.27 13.50 -21.31
N TYR A 14 -10.52 14.73 -21.78
CA TYR A 14 -9.58 15.86 -21.59
C TYR A 14 -9.48 16.35 -20.15
N LEU A 15 -10.51 16.16 -19.33
CA LEU A 15 -10.53 16.59 -17.92
C LEU A 15 -9.69 15.67 -17.00
N THR A 16 -9.38 14.46 -17.44
CA THR A 16 -8.60 13.49 -16.63
C THR A 16 -7.10 13.51 -16.92
N ALA A 17 -6.63 14.24 -17.93
CA ALA A 17 -5.23 14.31 -18.32
C ALA A 17 -4.43 15.38 -17.55
N LYS A 18 -4.62 15.47 -16.24
CA LYS A 18 -3.68 16.14 -15.34
C LYS A 18 -2.68 15.12 -14.83
N ALA A 19 -1.70 14.77 -15.65
CA ALA A 19 -0.50 14.10 -15.20
C ALA A 19 0.28 15.08 -14.32
N GLN A 20 0.04 15.07 -13.03
CA GLN A 20 0.93 15.70 -12.07
C GLN A 20 2.09 14.73 -11.85
N GLU A 21 3.22 14.97 -12.50
CA GLU A 21 4.52 14.51 -12.05
C GLU A 21 4.90 15.25 -10.76
N GLY A 22 4.15 15.00 -9.68
CA GLY A 22 4.57 15.33 -8.34
C GLY A 22 5.18 14.07 -7.74
N LYS A 23 6.45 14.10 -7.34
CA LYS A 23 6.97 13.10 -6.42
C LYS A 23 6.04 13.10 -5.23
N SER A 24 5.30 12.03 -5.05
CA SER A 24 4.35 11.90 -3.96
C SER A 24 5.12 11.95 -2.64
N ALA A 25 4.71 12.82 -1.73
CA ALA A 25 5.26 12.84 -0.37
C ALA A 25 5.09 11.47 0.35
N PHE A 26 4.28 10.58 -0.23
CA PHE A 26 3.89 9.30 0.32
C PHE A 26 4.44 8.10 -0.46
N ASP A 27 5.54 8.26 -1.18
CA ASP A 27 6.16 7.17 -1.97
C ASP A 27 6.56 5.97 -1.11
N PHE A 28 6.78 6.16 0.20
CA PHE A 28 7.07 5.06 1.12
C PHE A 28 5.93 4.02 1.20
N LEU A 29 4.70 4.41 0.88
CA LEU A 29 3.55 3.49 0.87
C LEU A 29 3.62 2.46 -0.26
N ASN A 30 4.41 2.75 -1.29
CA ASN A 30 4.66 1.86 -2.41
C ASN A 30 5.85 0.93 -2.17
N LEU A 31 6.60 1.13 -1.05
CA LEU A 31 7.70 0.25 -0.71
C LEU A 31 7.16 -1.11 -0.26
N PRO A 32 7.67 -2.21 -0.82
CA PRO A 32 7.25 -3.55 -0.43
C PRO A 32 7.77 -3.85 0.98
N ILE A 33 6.88 -3.89 1.95
CA ILE A 33 7.23 -4.13 3.36
C ILE A 33 7.45 -5.60 3.64
N SER A 34 6.74 -6.47 2.92
CA SER A 34 6.94 -7.90 3.01
C SER A 34 8.12 -8.33 2.13
N SER A 35 9.04 -9.10 2.72
CA SER A 35 10.13 -9.75 1.96
C SER A 35 9.59 -10.73 0.93
N HIS A 36 8.46 -11.38 1.21
CA HIS A 36 7.77 -12.27 0.28
C HIS A 36 7.28 -11.49 -0.96
N ILE A 37 6.54 -10.40 -0.76
CA ILE A 37 6.06 -9.55 -1.85
C ILE A 37 7.23 -8.95 -2.65
N ASN A 38 8.31 -8.58 -1.98
CA ASN A 38 9.50 -8.08 -2.66
C ASN A 38 10.15 -9.14 -3.56
N ALA A 39 10.21 -10.39 -3.12
CA ALA A 39 10.70 -11.51 -3.92
C ALA A 39 9.83 -11.79 -5.15
N LEU A 40 8.53 -11.49 -5.08
CA LEU A 40 7.57 -11.61 -6.19
C LEU A 40 7.56 -10.39 -7.13
N GLY A 41 8.49 -9.45 -6.97
CA GLY A 41 8.61 -8.25 -7.81
C GLY A 41 8.01 -6.97 -7.22
N GLY A 42 7.59 -6.99 -5.97
CA GLY A 42 7.21 -5.80 -5.19
C GLY A 42 5.76 -5.36 -5.30
N ASN A 43 5.08 -5.58 -6.41
CA ASN A 43 3.68 -5.15 -6.59
C ASN A 43 2.83 -6.30 -7.15
N ASN A 44 2.29 -7.09 -6.24
CA ASN A 44 1.48 -8.25 -6.59
C ASN A 44 -0.01 -7.95 -6.42
N ILE A 45 -0.79 -8.07 -7.50
CA ILE A 45 -2.23 -7.79 -7.52
C ILE A 45 -3.08 -9.05 -7.71
N SER A 46 -2.50 -10.14 -8.18
CA SER A 46 -3.26 -11.30 -8.68
C SER A 46 -2.87 -12.65 -8.08
N ILE A 47 -1.76 -12.74 -7.36
CA ILE A 47 -1.37 -13.99 -6.72
C ILE A 47 -2.26 -14.23 -5.50
N ILE A 48 -3.06 -15.28 -5.56
CA ILE A 48 -3.94 -15.73 -4.48
C ILE A 48 -3.12 -16.69 -3.61
N GLU A 49 -2.79 -16.26 -2.41
CA GLU A 49 -2.06 -17.05 -1.42
C GLU A 49 -2.72 -16.86 -0.05
N GLU A 50 -2.47 -17.78 0.86
CA GLU A 50 -2.94 -17.67 2.24
C GLU A 50 -2.07 -16.73 3.11
N ASP A 51 -1.20 -15.93 2.50
CA ASP A 51 -0.33 -14.97 3.20
C ASP A 51 -1.01 -13.60 3.28
N VAL A 52 -1.31 -13.16 4.49
CA VAL A 52 -1.95 -11.87 4.74
C VAL A 52 -1.11 -10.66 4.28
N SER A 53 0.15 -10.84 3.97
CA SER A 53 0.99 -9.73 3.46
C SER A 53 0.59 -9.25 2.06
N VAL A 54 -0.08 -10.09 1.27
CA VAL A 54 -0.49 -9.76 -0.12
C VAL A 54 -1.62 -8.72 -0.19
N ILE A 55 -2.40 -8.55 0.88
CA ILE A 55 -3.58 -7.66 0.90
C ILE A 55 -3.24 -6.18 0.79
N GLN A 56 -1.99 -5.80 1.03
CA GLN A 56 -1.54 -4.40 1.03
C GLN A 56 -1.74 -3.70 -0.32
N HIS A 57 -1.63 -4.44 -1.41
CA HIS A 57 -1.77 -3.93 -2.79
C HIS A 57 -3.13 -4.24 -3.39
N ASN A 58 -3.78 -5.30 -2.91
CA ASN A 58 -5.12 -5.67 -3.34
C ASN A 58 -5.95 -6.19 -2.15
N PRO A 59 -6.80 -5.35 -1.54
CA PRO A 59 -7.67 -5.75 -0.43
C PRO A 59 -8.61 -6.92 -0.76
N ALA A 60 -8.95 -7.13 -2.04
CA ALA A 60 -9.80 -8.24 -2.46
C ALA A 60 -9.12 -9.63 -2.34
N LEU A 61 -7.81 -9.68 -2.07
CA LEU A 61 -7.11 -10.92 -1.77
C LEU A 61 -7.35 -11.40 -0.33
N LEU A 62 -7.87 -10.52 0.55
CA LEU A 62 -8.20 -10.88 1.92
C LEU A 62 -9.42 -11.83 1.94
N GLY A 63 -9.25 -13.00 2.51
CA GLY A 63 -10.29 -14.01 2.58
C GLY A 63 -10.46 -14.66 3.95
N PRO A 64 -11.56 -15.43 4.14
CA PRO A 64 -11.80 -16.18 5.38
C PRO A 64 -10.70 -17.19 5.71
N GLU A 65 -9.97 -17.65 4.70
CA GLU A 65 -8.80 -18.55 4.81
C GLU A 65 -7.68 -17.96 5.65
N MET A 66 -7.57 -16.62 5.70
CA MET A 66 -6.57 -15.88 6.48
C MET A 66 -7.03 -15.63 7.94
N ASN A 67 -7.86 -16.52 8.48
CA ASN A 67 -8.40 -16.33 9.83
C ASN A 67 -7.33 -16.43 10.91
N LEU A 68 -7.28 -15.44 11.82
CA LEU A 68 -6.33 -15.33 12.93
C LEU A 68 -4.86 -15.37 12.50
N GLN A 69 -4.56 -14.90 11.31
CA GLN A 69 -3.18 -14.78 10.86
C GLN A 69 -2.54 -13.48 11.35
N LEU A 70 -1.32 -13.60 11.83
CA LEU A 70 -0.46 -12.48 12.16
C LEU A 70 0.81 -12.58 11.33
N ASN A 71 1.08 -11.57 10.52
CA ASN A 71 2.31 -11.45 9.75
C ASN A 71 3.14 -10.31 10.34
N LEU A 72 4.41 -10.59 10.62
CA LEU A 72 5.38 -9.60 11.09
C LEU A 72 6.54 -9.56 10.09
N ASN A 73 6.84 -8.38 9.58
CA ASN A 73 7.91 -8.16 8.63
C ASN A 73 8.88 -7.12 9.16
N TYR A 74 10.16 -7.40 8.99
CA TYR A 74 11.21 -6.42 9.14
C TYR A 74 12.20 -6.59 7.99
N MET A 75 12.52 -5.48 7.33
CA MET A 75 13.45 -5.48 6.21
C MET A 75 14.38 -4.28 6.31
N ARG A 76 15.67 -4.56 6.14
CA ARG A 76 16.65 -3.51 5.93
C ARG A 76 16.78 -3.26 4.43
N TYR A 77 16.27 -2.12 4.02
CA TYR A 77 16.27 -1.71 2.62
C TYR A 77 17.57 -0.97 2.27
N VAL A 78 17.72 -0.56 1.01
CA VAL A 78 18.89 0.18 0.53
C VAL A 78 19.08 1.50 1.29
N ALA A 79 20.29 2.04 1.27
CA ALA A 79 20.67 3.32 1.90
C ALA A 79 20.39 3.41 3.43
N GLY A 80 20.27 2.27 4.14
CA GLY A 80 20.05 2.24 5.58
C GLY A 80 18.61 2.50 6.00
N ILE A 81 17.64 2.46 5.06
CA ILE A 81 16.23 2.52 5.36
C ILE A 81 15.81 1.21 6.04
N ASN A 82 15.07 1.33 7.13
CA ASN A 82 14.50 0.20 7.84
C ASN A 82 12.99 0.23 7.67
N LEU A 83 12.43 -0.87 7.18
CA LEU A 83 11.00 -1.06 7.00
C LEU A 83 10.52 -2.12 8.00
N ALA A 84 9.46 -1.83 8.70
CA ALA A 84 8.80 -2.76 9.60
C ALA A 84 7.30 -2.75 9.34
N GLY A 85 6.67 -3.91 9.45
CA GLY A 85 5.24 -4.03 9.28
C GLY A 85 4.66 -5.14 10.15
N ALA A 86 3.45 -4.92 10.62
CA ALA A 86 2.63 -5.93 11.27
C ALA A 86 1.24 -5.91 10.64
N THR A 87 0.72 -7.08 10.30
CA THR A 87 -0.61 -7.24 9.73
C THR A 87 -1.33 -8.37 10.44
N PHE A 88 -2.55 -8.11 10.91
CA PHE A 88 -3.41 -9.11 11.54
C PHE A 88 -4.71 -9.22 10.74
N ALA A 89 -5.13 -10.43 10.44
CA ALA A 89 -6.39 -10.72 9.76
C ALA A 89 -7.29 -11.65 10.57
N LYS A 90 -8.59 -11.46 10.40
CA LYS A 90 -9.61 -12.31 11.05
C LYS A 90 -10.81 -12.44 10.12
N ALA A 91 -11.31 -13.67 10.01
CA ALA A 91 -12.57 -13.95 9.29
C ALA A 91 -13.77 -13.27 9.97
N ALA A 92 -14.67 -12.76 9.15
CA ALA A 92 -15.95 -12.17 9.54
C ALA A 92 -17.09 -12.98 8.92
N GLY A 93 -17.36 -14.14 9.50
CA GLY A 93 -18.28 -15.13 8.95
C GLY A 93 -17.63 -15.99 7.86
N GLU A 94 -18.47 -16.62 7.04
CA GLU A 94 -18.03 -17.58 6.01
C GLU A 94 -17.56 -16.90 4.71
N ARG A 95 -17.99 -15.65 4.46
CA ARG A 95 -17.79 -14.93 3.19
C ARG A 95 -17.05 -13.61 3.33
N GLY A 96 -16.61 -13.25 4.52
CA GLY A 96 -15.95 -11.97 4.75
C GLY A 96 -14.70 -12.10 5.61
N ALA A 97 -13.82 -11.12 5.52
CA ALA A 97 -12.69 -10.98 6.41
C ALA A 97 -12.34 -9.50 6.60
N TRP A 98 -11.76 -9.18 7.75
CA TRP A 98 -11.17 -7.88 8.01
C TRP A 98 -9.71 -8.04 8.44
N ALA A 99 -8.93 -7.01 8.20
CA ALA A 99 -7.55 -6.96 8.65
C ALA A 99 -7.16 -5.56 9.08
N ALA A 100 -6.15 -5.48 9.94
CA ALA A 100 -5.50 -4.25 10.33
C ALA A 100 -3.99 -4.38 10.11
N ALA A 101 -3.36 -3.31 9.63
CA ALA A 101 -1.92 -3.30 9.43
C ALA A 101 -1.30 -1.99 9.92
N ILE A 102 -0.09 -2.09 10.42
CA ILE A 102 0.78 -0.96 10.76
C ILE A 102 2.05 -1.10 9.93
N GLN A 103 2.49 0.00 9.33
CA GLN A 103 3.72 0.08 8.56
C GLN A 103 4.59 1.22 9.12
N TYR A 104 5.88 0.97 9.20
CA TYR A 104 6.88 1.93 9.67
C TYR A 104 8.05 1.97 8.69
N ALA A 105 8.47 3.16 8.33
CA ALA A 105 9.66 3.42 7.54
C ALA A 105 10.58 4.39 8.29
N GLY A 106 11.78 3.96 8.63
CA GLY A 106 12.82 4.78 9.23
C GLY A 106 13.97 5.00 8.24
N TYR A 107 14.26 6.24 7.91
CA TYR A 107 15.24 6.59 6.85
C TYR A 107 16.66 6.74 7.37
N GLY A 108 16.90 6.37 8.62
CA GLY A 108 18.20 6.54 9.26
C GLY A 108 18.49 8.00 9.62
N SER A 109 19.76 8.33 9.81
CA SER A 109 20.21 9.67 10.17
C SER A 109 20.71 10.40 8.92
N MET A 110 20.13 11.55 8.62
CA MET A 110 20.52 12.43 7.52
C MET A 110 21.16 13.70 8.07
N LYS A 111 22.21 14.17 7.38
CA LYS A 111 22.87 15.43 7.73
C LYS A 111 22.06 16.60 7.16
N GLN A 112 21.76 17.57 8.01
CA GLN A 112 21.20 18.85 7.58
C GLN A 112 22.34 19.75 7.13
N VAL A 113 22.33 20.13 5.85
CA VAL A 113 23.36 20.98 5.24
C VAL A 113 22.70 22.26 4.74
N GLU A 114 23.22 23.41 5.13
CA GLU A 114 22.80 24.70 4.61
C GLU A 114 23.34 24.94 3.19
N ALA A 115 22.78 25.94 2.50
CA ALA A 115 23.20 26.30 1.13
C ALA A 115 24.69 26.71 1.02
N ASN A 116 25.33 27.07 2.12
CA ASN A 116 26.76 27.39 2.23
C ASN A 116 27.65 26.15 2.44
N GLY A 117 27.06 24.93 2.50
CA GLY A 117 27.76 23.66 2.69
C GLY A 117 28.07 23.32 4.15
N VAL A 118 27.64 24.13 5.12
CA VAL A 118 27.89 23.89 6.54
C VAL A 118 26.86 22.90 7.07
N ILE A 119 27.35 21.86 7.81
CA ILE A 119 26.49 20.90 8.48
C ILE A 119 25.98 21.53 9.77
N THR A 120 24.67 21.79 9.88
CA THR A 120 24.04 22.44 11.04
C THR A 120 23.40 21.45 11.99
N GLY A 121 23.20 20.18 11.57
CA GLY A 121 22.61 19.17 12.42
C GLY A 121 22.42 17.83 11.74
N THR A 122 21.76 16.92 12.44
CA THR A 122 21.28 15.64 11.93
C THR A 122 19.80 15.47 12.24
N PHE A 123 19.04 14.92 11.32
CA PHE A 123 17.64 14.57 11.55
C PHE A 123 17.39 13.15 11.07
N SER A 124 16.38 12.50 11.63
CA SER A 124 16.01 11.12 11.32
C SER A 124 14.53 11.08 10.92
N PRO A 125 14.23 11.18 9.62
CA PRO A 125 12.86 11.11 9.14
C PRO A 125 12.26 9.72 9.43
N LYS A 126 10.99 9.70 9.74
CA LYS A 126 10.23 8.48 10.02
C LYS A 126 8.82 8.68 9.49
N ASP A 127 8.31 7.66 8.81
CA ASP A 127 6.92 7.61 8.39
C ASP A 127 6.23 6.41 9.03
N MET A 128 4.96 6.58 9.35
CA MET A 128 4.13 5.52 9.89
C MET A 128 2.75 5.59 9.25
N SER A 129 2.22 4.43 8.89
CA SER A 129 0.84 4.34 8.41
C SER A 129 0.09 3.24 9.14
N ILE A 130 -1.20 3.48 9.34
CA ILE A 130 -2.15 2.51 9.87
C ILE A 130 -3.21 2.26 8.81
N SER A 131 -3.48 1.00 8.49
CA SER A 131 -4.44 0.61 7.47
C SER A 131 -5.46 -0.36 8.02
N GLY A 132 -6.72 -0.16 7.64
CA GLY A 132 -7.81 -1.12 7.85
C GLY A 132 -8.28 -1.67 6.52
N PHE A 133 -8.60 -2.97 6.49
CA PHE A 133 -9.05 -3.69 5.30
C PHE A 133 -10.36 -4.42 5.62
N TYR A 134 -11.22 -4.48 4.64
CA TYR A 134 -12.38 -5.34 4.66
C TYR A 134 -12.61 -5.92 3.28
N ALA A 135 -12.87 -7.22 3.20
CA ALA A 135 -13.23 -7.88 1.96
C ALA A 135 -14.44 -8.80 2.17
N HIS A 136 -15.20 -9.00 1.10
CA HIS A 136 -16.39 -9.83 1.12
C HIS A 136 -16.58 -10.55 -0.22
N ASP A 137 -16.93 -11.82 -0.16
CA ASP A 137 -17.29 -12.62 -1.33
C ASP A 137 -18.70 -12.27 -1.79
N ILE A 138 -18.80 -11.53 -2.89
CA ILE A 138 -20.06 -11.12 -3.51
C ILE A 138 -20.70 -12.33 -4.20
N THR A 139 -19.91 -13.15 -4.85
CA THR A 139 -20.27 -14.44 -5.45
C THR A 139 -19.11 -15.40 -5.26
N ASP A 140 -19.33 -16.69 -5.57
CA ASP A 140 -18.28 -17.72 -5.48
C ASP A 140 -17.07 -17.47 -6.40
N ARG A 141 -17.16 -16.48 -7.30
CA ARG A 141 -16.12 -16.09 -8.27
C ARG A 141 -15.68 -14.63 -8.18
N LEU A 142 -16.36 -13.84 -7.36
CA LEU A 142 -16.10 -12.41 -7.28
C LEU A 142 -16.01 -11.97 -5.82
N ARG A 143 -14.84 -11.48 -5.42
CA ARG A 143 -14.55 -10.88 -4.13
C ARG A 143 -14.29 -9.39 -4.29
N GLY A 144 -14.91 -8.56 -3.48
CA GLY A 144 -14.65 -7.14 -3.38
C GLY A 144 -13.90 -6.81 -2.10
N GLY A 145 -12.98 -5.83 -2.18
CA GLY A 145 -12.24 -5.38 -1.00
C GLY A 145 -12.09 -3.87 -0.98
N ILE A 146 -12.05 -3.31 0.23
CA ILE A 146 -11.80 -1.89 0.48
C ILE A 146 -10.66 -1.74 1.48
N GLN A 147 -9.92 -0.63 1.36
CA GLN A 147 -8.86 -0.24 2.27
C GLN A 147 -9.03 1.21 2.68
N ALA A 148 -8.87 1.49 3.98
CA ALA A 148 -8.69 2.83 4.51
C ALA A 148 -7.28 2.92 5.11
N LYS A 149 -6.53 3.99 4.75
CA LYS A 149 -5.15 4.20 5.21
C LYS A 149 -5.01 5.59 5.81
N PHE A 150 -4.38 5.66 6.98
CA PHE A 150 -4.02 6.88 7.70
C PHE A 150 -2.50 7.00 7.78
N LEU A 151 -2.01 8.23 7.67
CA LEU A 151 -0.61 8.61 7.60
C LEU A 151 -0.25 9.63 8.66
#